data_cd156e9785ad0a96b43cf3f673315485
#
_entry.id   cd156e9785ad0a96b43cf3f673315485
#
_cell.length_a   1.000
_cell.length_b   1.000
_cell.length_c   1.000
_cell.angle_alpha   90.00
_cell.angle_beta   90.00
_cell.angle_gamma   90.00
#
_symmetry.space_group_name_H-M   'P 1'
#
loop_
_entity.id
_entity.type
_entity.pdbx_description
1 polymer ?
#
loop_
_entity_poly.entity_id
_entity_poly.type
_entity_poly.pdbx_seq_one_letter_code
_entity_poly.pdbx_strand_id
1 'polypeptide(L)'
;DQPEPVTLDPAALAIIRNAMVGVTSDPKGTALASQIKDHNLRMGGKTGTSQVRRISQRERRTGVLQNSERPREYRDHALFVGFAPLNAPRYAISVIVEHGGGGSTVAAPIASDILRAAQRQPFARNGKDSS
;
A
#
# COMPACT_ATOMS: atom_id res chain seq x y z
N ASP A 1 -1.53 26.81 -6.33
CA ASP A 1 -2.90 26.25 -6.22
C ASP A 1 -2.86 25.06 -5.29
N GLN A 2 -3.44 25.21 -4.11
CA GLN A 2 -3.68 24.04 -3.25
C GLN A 2 -4.98 23.39 -3.72
N PRO A 3 -5.01 22.04 -3.88
CA PRO A 3 -6.24 21.37 -4.24
C PRO A 3 -7.31 21.60 -3.17
N GLU A 4 -8.54 21.76 -3.60
CA GLU A 4 -9.66 21.94 -2.66
C GLU A 4 -9.78 20.72 -1.75
N PRO A 5 -10.10 20.93 -0.45
CA PRO A 5 -10.29 19.83 0.49
C PRO A 5 -11.43 18.90 0.02
N VAL A 6 -11.16 17.63 -0.10
CA VAL A 6 -12.21 16.64 -0.38
C VAL A 6 -13.02 16.41 0.90
N THR A 7 -14.30 16.78 0.84
CA THR A 7 -15.22 16.53 1.96
C THR A 7 -15.72 15.09 1.89
N LEU A 8 -15.29 14.27 2.85
CA LEU A 8 -15.75 12.89 3.00
C LEU A 8 -16.62 12.76 4.24
N ASP A 9 -17.62 11.87 4.19
CA ASP A 9 -18.39 11.50 5.37
C ASP A 9 -17.44 10.88 6.43
N PRO A 10 -17.38 11.46 7.66
CA PRO A 10 -16.48 10.96 8.70
C PRO A 10 -16.71 9.51 9.08
N ALA A 11 -17.96 9.02 9.03
CA ALA A 11 -18.29 7.64 9.35
C ALA A 11 -17.74 6.69 8.27
N ALA A 12 -17.94 7.03 6.99
CA ALA A 12 -17.39 6.26 5.87
C ALA A 12 -15.86 6.23 5.91
N LEU A 13 -15.22 7.37 6.17
CA LEU A 13 -13.77 7.45 6.30
C LEU A 13 -13.23 6.58 7.42
N ALA A 14 -13.90 6.55 8.58
CA ALA A 14 -13.51 5.69 9.70
C ALA A 14 -13.59 4.20 9.34
N ILE A 15 -14.64 3.78 8.63
CA ILE A 15 -14.79 2.40 8.16
C ILE A 15 -13.64 2.02 7.23
N ILE A 16 -13.34 2.85 6.25
CA ILE A 16 -12.26 2.61 5.28
C ILE A 16 -10.91 2.54 6.00
N ARG A 17 -10.61 3.48 6.90
CA ARG A 17 -9.37 3.48 7.67
C ARG A 17 -9.21 2.20 8.50
N ASN A 18 -10.27 1.79 9.21
CA ASN A 18 -10.25 0.55 10.00
C ASN A 18 -10.03 -0.68 9.12
N ALA A 19 -10.67 -0.74 7.96
CA ALA A 19 -10.44 -1.81 6.99
C ALA A 19 -8.98 -1.85 6.50
N MET A 20 -8.38 -0.68 6.21
CA MET A 20 -6.97 -0.58 5.82
C MET A 20 -6.00 -0.97 6.95
N VAL A 21 -6.36 -0.70 8.21
CA VAL A 21 -5.61 -1.20 9.37
C VAL A 21 -5.68 -2.73 9.44
N GLY A 22 -6.85 -3.30 9.19
CA GLY A 22 -7.04 -4.76 9.15
C GLY A 22 -6.13 -5.46 8.12
N VAL A 23 -5.91 -4.86 6.96
CA VAL A 23 -5.02 -5.41 5.91
C VAL A 23 -3.60 -5.66 6.41
N THR A 24 -3.11 -4.83 7.31
CA THR A 24 -1.72 -4.87 7.82
C THR A 24 -1.60 -5.41 9.25
N SER A 25 -2.70 -5.58 9.97
CA SER A 25 -2.67 -5.93 11.41
C SER A 25 -3.52 -7.15 11.77
N ASP A 26 -4.50 -7.52 10.96
CA ASP A 26 -5.30 -8.72 11.18
C ASP A 26 -4.50 -9.98 10.82
N PRO A 27 -4.64 -11.11 11.56
CA PRO A 27 -4.02 -12.39 11.19
C PRO A 27 -4.31 -12.86 9.76
N LYS A 28 -5.45 -12.47 9.19
CA LYS A 28 -5.84 -12.75 7.80
C LYS A 28 -5.51 -11.60 6.84
N GLY A 29 -4.88 -10.54 7.32
CA GLY A 29 -4.54 -9.36 6.52
C GLY A 29 -3.51 -9.69 5.44
N THR A 30 -3.78 -9.26 4.21
CA THR A 30 -2.93 -9.58 3.04
C THR A 30 -1.54 -8.98 3.11
N ALA A 31 -1.31 -7.95 3.93
CA ALA A 31 -0.02 -7.30 4.12
C ALA A 31 0.50 -7.38 5.57
N LEU A 32 0.00 -8.34 6.37
CA LEU A 32 0.45 -8.54 7.75
C LEU A 32 1.98 -8.71 7.85
N ALA A 33 2.57 -9.49 6.95
CA ALA A 33 4.01 -9.74 6.93
C ALA A 33 4.85 -8.46 6.69
N SER A 34 4.25 -7.43 6.11
CA SER A 34 4.91 -6.14 5.81
C SER A 34 4.67 -5.09 6.89
N GLN A 35 3.94 -5.40 7.96
CA GLN A 35 3.67 -4.43 9.03
C GLN A 35 4.97 -3.96 9.70
N ILE A 36 5.07 -2.66 9.94
CA ILE A 36 6.19 -2.06 10.68
C ILE A 36 6.14 -2.54 12.14
N LYS A 37 7.24 -3.11 12.62
CA LYS A 37 7.32 -3.72 13.97
C LYS A 37 7.17 -2.70 15.10
N ASP A 38 7.69 -1.49 14.88
CA ASP A 38 7.54 -0.40 15.86
C ASP A 38 6.09 0.07 15.91
N HIS A 39 5.45 -0.08 17.07
CA HIS A 39 4.05 0.24 17.28
C HIS A 39 3.70 1.70 16.97
N ASN A 40 4.63 2.63 17.19
CA ASN A 40 4.41 4.04 16.94
C ASN A 40 4.47 4.42 15.45
N LEU A 41 5.06 3.54 14.64
CA LEU A 41 5.28 3.77 13.20
C LEU A 41 4.38 2.92 12.30
N ARG A 42 3.49 2.09 12.89
CA ARG A 42 2.64 1.15 12.15
C ARG A 42 1.87 1.83 11.02
N MET A 43 1.73 1.08 9.92
CA MET A 43 1.00 1.52 8.73
C MET A 43 -0.33 0.81 8.57
N GLY A 44 -1.26 1.48 7.90
CA GLY A 44 -2.46 0.89 7.30
C GLY A 44 -2.37 0.97 5.79
N GLY A 45 -3.05 0.09 5.06
CA GLY A 45 -2.98 0.14 3.60
C GLY A 45 -3.87 -0.87 2.89
N LYS A 46 -3.71 -0.93 1.57
CA LYS A 46 -4.41 -1.86 0.69
C LYS A 46 -3.48 -2.35 -0.40
N THR A 47 -3.40 -3.66 -0.53
CA THR A 47 -2.69 -4.34 -1.62
C THR A 47 -3.52 -4.34 -2.89
N GLY A 48 -2.85 -4.30 -4.03
CA GLY A 48 -3.48 -4.48 -5.32
C GLY A 48 -2.59 -5.30 -6.26
N THR A 49 -3.24 -5.96 -7.20
CA THR A 49 -2.58 -6.66 -8.30
C THR A 49 -3.34 -6.33 -9.57
N SER A 50 -2.67 -5.67 -10.50
CA SER A 50 -3.28 -5.27 -11.77
C SER A 50 -2.85 -6.21 -12.88
N GLN A 51 -3.84 -6.90 -13.46
CA GLN A 51 -3.60 -7.86 -14.53
C GLN A 51 -3.19 -7.15 -15.82
N VAL A 52 -2.07 -7.61 -16.41
CA VAL A 52 -1.53 -7.07 -17.67
C VAL A 52 -2.18 -7.72 -18.89
N ARG A 53 -2.76 -8.91 -18.73
CA ARG A 53 -3.37 -9.68 -19.82
C ARG A 53 -4.71 -10.30 -19.43
N ARG A 54 -5.50 -10.65 -20.43
CA ARG A 54 -6.70 -11.44 -20.20
C ARG A 54 -6.35 -12.90 -19.91
N ILE A 55 -6.99 -13.47 -18.90
CA ILE A 55 -6.95 -14.91 -18.64
C ILE A 55 -7.89 -15.58 -19.65
N SER A 56 -7.37 -16.50 -20.45
CA SER A 56 -8.14 -17.23 -21.43
C SER A 56 -9.11 -18.23 -20.77
N GLN A 57 -10.17 -18.63 -21.49
CA GLN A 57 -11.11 -19.65 -20.99
C GLN A 57 -10.39 -21.00 -20.74
N ARG A 58 -9.39 -21.32 -21.55
CA ARG A 58 -8.58 -22.53 -21.37
C ARG A 58 -7.83 -22.50 -20.03
N GLU A 59 -7.15 -21.39 -19.72
CA GLU A 59 -6.43 -21.21 -18.46
C GLU A 59 -7.34 -21.26 -17.23
N ARG A 60 -8.58 -20.78 -17.36
CA ARG A 60 -9.58 -20.89 -16.29
C ARG A 60 -9.96 -22.33 -15.96
N ARG A 61 -9.87 -23.23 -16.94
CA ARG A 61 -10.17 -24.67 -16.75
C ARG A 61 -8.94 -25.46 -16.31
N THR A 62 -7.75 -25.13 -16.84
CA THR A 62 -6.52 -25.91 -16.62
C THR A 62 -5.62 -25.35 -15.54
N GLY A 63 -5.95 -24.17 -14.98
CA GLY A 63 -5.15 -23.43 -14.01
C GLY A 63 -4.40 -22.25 -14.64
N VAL A 64 -4.31 -21.17 -13.89
CA VAL A 64 -3.57 -19.95 -14.27
C VAL A 64 -2.17 -20.06 -13.70
N LEU A 65 -1.15 -19.85 -14.52
CA LEU A 65 0.25 -19.82 -14.08
C LEU A 65 0.44 -18.71 -13.02
N GLN A 66 1.21 -19.03 -11.99
CA GLN A 66 1.63 -18.04 -11.00
C GLN A 66 2.51 -16.97 -11.64
N ASN A 67 2.55 -15.76 -11.05
CA ASN A 67 3.39 -14.67 -11.58
C ASN A 67 4.87 -15.07 -11.68
N SER A 68 5.39 -15.87 -10.74
CA SER A 68 6.76 -16.36 -10.76
C SER A 68 7.08 -17.30 -11.93
N GLU A 69 6.07 -17.98 -12.47
CA GLU A 69 6.20 -18.93 -13.59
C GLU A 69 6.05 -18.25 -14.97
N ARG A 70 5.70 -16.95 -14.99
CA ARG A 70 5.51 -16.19 -16.22
C ARG A 70 6.76 -15.39 -16.59
N PRO A 71 7.03 -15.20 -17.91
CA PRO A 71 7.97 -14.18 -18.35
C PRO A 71 7.60 -12.82 -17.77
N ARG A 72 8.61 -11.98 -17.50
CA ARG A 72 8.42 -10.71 -16.78
C ARG A 72 7.34 -9.81 -17.40
N GLU A 73 7.33 -9.68 -18.71
CA GLU A 73 6.39 -8.84 -19.46
C GLU A 73 4.92 -9.27 -19.34
N TYR A 74 4.66 -10.50 -18.88
CA TYR A 74 3.31 -11.04 -18.64
C TYR A 74 2.94 -11.11 -17.16
N ARG A 75 3.83 -10.67 -16.28
CA ARG A 75 3.51 -10.59 -14.85
C ARG A 75 2.62 -9.39 -14.56
N ASP A 76 1.76 -9.55 -13.58
CA ASP A 76 0.87 -8.49 -13.13
C ASP A 76 1.66 -7.35 -12.47
N HIS A 77 1.10 -6.14 -12.45
CA HIS A 77 1.68 -5.04 -11.70
C HIS A 77 1.34 -5.18 -10.22
N ALA A 78 2.33 -5.01 -9.36
CA ALA A 78 2.15 -5.00 -7.92
C ALA A 78 1.84 -3.58 -7.44
N LEU A 79 0.77 -3.44 -6.64
CA LEU A 79 0.35 -2.14 -6.11
C LEU A 79 0.15 -2.20 -4.59
N PHE A 80 0.44 -1.07 -3.95
CA PHE A 80 0.08 -0.83 -2.56
C PHE A 80 -0.20 0.66 -2.36
N VAL A 81 -1.26 0.97 -1.63
CA VAL A 81 -1.50 2.31 -1.10
C VAL A 81 -1.59 2.24 0.40
N GLY A 82 -1.09 3.25 1.10
CA GLY A 82 -1.10 3.23 2.55
C GLY A 82 -0.86 4.56 3.20
N PHE A 83 -0.91 4.54 4.52
CA PHE A 83 -0.66 5.70 5.37
C PHE A 83 0.02 5.28 6.68
N ALA A 84 0.71 6.20 7.30
CA ALA A 84 1.34 6.03 8.62
C ALA A 84 1.57 7.39 9.32
N PRO A 85 1.68 7.40 10.67
CA PRO A 85 1.33 6.32 11.60
C PRO A 85 -0.19 6.11 11.71
N LEU A 86 -0.64 5.02 12.33
CA LEU A 86 -2.07 4.67 12.40
C LEU A 86 -2.90 5.69 13.18
N ASN A 87 -2.39 6.13 14.32
CA ASN A 87 -3.16 6.96 15.27
C ASN A 87 -3.30 8.42 14.79
N ALA A 88 -2.28 8.97 14.14
CA ALA A 88 -2.26 10.33 13.62
C ALA A 88 -1.53 10.34 12.28
N PRO A 89 -2.18 9.94 11.19
CA PRO A 89 -1.55 9.82 9.88
C PRO A 89 -0.90 11.11 9.42
N ARG A 90 0.39 11.03 9.05
CA ARG A 90 1.20 12.14 8.55
C ARG A 90 1.70 11.91 7.12
N TYR A 91 1.77 10.66 6.72
CA TYR A 91 2.28 10.25 5.43
C TYR A 91 1.26 9.39 4.72
N ALA A 92 1.09 9.62 3.43
CA ALA A 92 0.41 8.73 2.51
C ALA A 92 1.41 8.24 1.47
N ILE A 93 1.25 7.01 1.01
CA ILE A 93 2.15 6.40 0.04
C ILE A 93 1.35 5.64 -1.02
N SER A 94 1.84 5.68 -2.24
CA SER A 94 1.42 4.79 -3.32
C SER A 94 2.67 4.17 -3.94
N VAL A 95 2.68 2.86 -4.06
CA VAL A 95 3.77 2.08 -4.67
C VAL A 95 3.21 1.28 -5.83
N ILE A 96 3.83 1.43 -6.98
CA ILE A 96 3.54 0.66 -8.19
C ILE A 96 4.84 0.03 -8.66
N VAL A 97 4.86 -1.30 -8.80
CA VAL A 97 5.99 -2.02 -9.37
C VAL A 97 5.51 -2.73 -10.63
N GLU A 98 5.90 -2.19 -11.78
CA GLU A 98 5.55 -2.74 -13.08
C GLU A 98 6.08 -4.16 -13.22
N HIS A 99 5.20 -5.08 -13.61
CA HIS A 99 5.51 -6.51 -13.75
C HIS A 99 6.12 -7.15 -12.49
N GLY A 100 5.83 -6.55 -11.31
CA GLY A 100 6.37 -6.99 -10.02
C GLY A 100 5.68 -8.22 -9.45
N GLY A 101 4.49 -8.57 -9.93
CA GLY A 101 3.70 -9.70 -9.42
C GLY A 101 2.67 -9.29 -8.38
N GLY A 102 2.82 -9.74 -7.15
CA GLY A 102 1.81 -9.54 -6.10
C GLY A 102 2.04 -8.28 -5.26
N GLY A 103 0.97 -7.54 -4.99
CA GLY A 103 1.02 -6.34 -4.15
C GLY A 103 1.48 -6.63 -2.72
N SER A 104 1.07 -7.75 -2.14
CA SER A 104 1.44 -8.16 -0.78
C SER A 104 2.91 -8.56 -0.64
N THR A 105 3.47 -9.18 -1.67
CA THR A 105 4.83 -9.73 -1.65
C THR A 105 5.90 -8.78 -2.17
N VAL A 106 5.52 -7.79 -2.97
CA VAL A 106 6.46 -6.87 -3.62
C VAL A 106 6.21 -5.42 -3.22
N ALA A 107 5.00 -4.89 -3.45
CA ALA A 107 4.73 -3.46 -3.22
C ALA A 107 4.59 -3.10 -1.73
N ALA A 108 3.95 -3.95 -0.91
CA ALA A 108 3.76 -3.69 0.51
C ALA A 108 5.07 -3.64 1.32
N PRO A 109 6.05 -4.54 1.12
CA PRO A 109 7.35 -4.43 1.78
C PRO A 109 8.09 -3.13 1.45
N ILE A 110 8.06 -2.71 0.18
CA ILE A 110 8.67 -1.45 -0.26
C ILE A 110 8.01 -0.26 0.44
N ALA A 111 6.68 -0.24 0.49
CA ALA A 111 5.93 0.81 1.19
C ALA A 111 6.28 0.86 2.69
N SER A 112 6.39 -0.30 3.33
CA SER A 112 6.79 -0.43 4.74
C SER A 112 8.15 0.19 5.00
N ASP A 113 9.14 -0.13 4.18
CA ASP A 113 10.50 0.41 4.33
C ASP A 113 10.55 1.92 4.13
N ILE A 114 9.85 2.43 3.12
CA ILE A 114 9.80 3.88 2.85
C ILE A 114 9.08 4.62 3.98
N LEU A 115 7.91 4.14 4.42
CA LEU A 115 7.16 4.76 5.52
C LEU A 115 7.94 4.73 6.83
N ARG A 116 8.62 3.63 7.12
CA ARG A 116 9.49 3.51 8.30
C ARG A 116 10.64 4.52 8.25
N ALA A 117 11.30 4.67 7.12
CA ALA A 117 12.39 5.61 6.94
C ALA A 117 11.91 7.06 7.04
N ALA A 118 10.80 7.40 6.37
CA ALA A 118 10.22 8.75 6.38
C ALA A 118 9.83 9.20 7.80
N GLN A 119 9.24 8.31 8.59
CA GLN A 119 8.81 8.62 9.96
C GLN A 119 9.95 8.82 10.95
N ARG A 120 11.13 8.27 10.65
CA ARG A 120 12.35 8.43 11.49
C ARG A 120 13.11 9.71 11.21
N GLN A 121 12.84 10.37 10.09
CA GLN A 121 13.47 11.64 9.77
C GLN A 121 12.77 12.78 10.51
N PRO A 122 13.51 13.71 11.13
CA PRO A 122 12.91 14.92 11.68
C PRO A 122 12.26 15.69 10.52
N PHE A 123 11.01 16.10 10.72
CA PHE A 123 10.32 16.96 9.77
C PHE A 123 11.13 18.26 9.62
N ALA A 124 11.71 18.48 8.46
CA ALA A 124 12.26 19.79 8.14
C ALA A 124 11.08 20.78 8.15
N ARG A 125 10.90 21.51 9.24
CA ARG A 125 10.06 22.72 9.23
C ARG A 125 10.71 23.64 8.20
N ASN A 126 10.09 23.80 7.05
CA ASN A 126 10.43 24.90 6.16
C ASN A 126 10.28 26.18 6.98
N GLY A 127 11.41 26.77 7.34
CA GLY A 127 11.46 28.03 8.05
C GLY A 127 10.82 29.13 7.19
N LYS A 128 9.66 29.57 7.63
CA LYS A 128 9.11 30.90 7.39
C LYS A 128 8.42 31.33 8.67
N ASP A 129 9.23 31.57 9.67
CA ASP A 129 8.93 32.52 10.73
C ASP A 129 10.22 33.34 10.92
N SER A 130 10.37 34.34 10.08
CA SER A 130 11.29 35.45 10.26
C SER A 130 10.53 36.71 9.92
N SER A 131 10.00 37.36 10.93
CA SER A 131 9.87 38.81 11.15
C SER A 131 8.64 39.14 11.92
#